data_2b4778595952dc82846c99fef3ab6cfa
#
_entry.id   2b4778595952dc82846c99fef3ab6cfa
#
_cell.length_a   1.000
_cell.length_b   1.000
_cell.length_c   1.000
_cell.angle_alpha   90.00
_cell.angle_beta   90.00
_cell.angle_gamma   90.00
#
_symmetry.space_group_name_H-M   'P 1'
#
loop_
_entity.id
_entity.type
_entity.pdbx_description
1 polymer ?
#
loop_
_entity_poly.entity_id
_entity_poly.type
_entity_poly.pdbx_seq_one_letter_code
_entity_poly.pdbx_strand_id
1 'polypeptide(L)'
;MTDHLRILIVEDNDSDADLLQRELKRNGFNFTAQIVETREAYEAALEKFNPDIILSDYSLPAFNGVVAFTIKQKSSPDTPFIIVSGTIGEEKSIELIKSGITDYALKENLFSLTPKIIRALKDASEIRDKRITEAELKSKTEKLLRIAFMQSHQVRVPVANILGLFNLFEFDNPAAPINGTILNMLKDAADSLDKTIFEIVQNTKEIGSILDKHSA
;
A
#
# COMPACT_ATOMS: atom_id res chain seq x y z
N MET A 1 -10.33 -12.21 18.19
CA MET A 1 -10.19 -11.22 19.29
C MET A 1 -10.23 -9.88 18.61
N THR A 2 -11.26 -9.14 18.87
CA THR A 2 -11.49 -7.88 18.16
C THR A 2 -10.69 -6.79 18.83
N ASP A 3 -9.70 -6.27 18.12
CA ASP A 3 -9.15 -4.98 18.46
C ASP A 3 -10.29 -3.98 18.61
N HIS A 4 -10.06 -2.93 19.37
CA HIS A 4 -11.08 -1.90 19.60
C HIS A 4 -11.40 -1.19 18.27
N LEU A 5 -12.67 -1.32 17.80
CA LEU A 5 -13.12 -0.82 16.52
C LEU A 5 -13.63 0.61 16.62
N ARG A 6 -13.40 1.41 15.61
CA ARG A 6 -14.03 2.73 15.43
C ARG A 6 -15.12 2.59 14.38
N ILE A 7 -16.38 2.70 14.80
CA ILE A 7 -17.56 2.52 13.95
C ILE A 7 -18.19 3.87 13.72
N LEU A 8 -18.26 4.32 12.47
CA LEU A 8 -19.00 5.52 12.10
C LEU A 8 -20.41 5.11 11.68
N ILE A 9 -21.41 5.65 12.39
CA ILE A 9 -22.82 5.41 12.12
C ILE A 9 -23.39 6.68 11.50
N VAL A 10 -23.96 6.57 10.31
CA VAL A 10 -24.63 7.66 9.59
C VAL A 10 -26.14 7.40 9.66
N GLU A 11 -26.79 8.04 10.60
CA GLU A 11 -28.19 7.80 10.95
C GLU A 11 -28.79 9.07 11.57
N ASP A 12 -29.99 9.45 11.16
CA ASP A 12 -30.71 10.62 11.67
C ASP A 12 -31.76 10.26 12.76
N ASN A 13 -32.04 8.97 12.94
CA ASN A 13 -32.94 8.48 13.96
C ASN A 13 -32.14 7.90 15.14
N ASP A 14 -32.20 8.59 16.28
CA ASP A 14 -31.53 8.16 17.52
C ASP A 14 -31.89 6.73 17.94
N SER A 15 -33.18 6.34 17.75
CA SER A 15 -33.67 5.00 18.15
C SER A 15 -33.03 3.92 17.29
N ASP A 16 -32.83 4.17 16.00
CA ASP A 16 -32.18 3.24 15.07
C ASP A 16 -30.67 3.18 15.32
N ALA A 17 -30.03 4.31 15.60
CA ALA A 17 -28.63 4.37 15.99
C ALA A 17 -28.38 3.59 17.30
N ASP A 18 -29.26 3.74 18.28
CA ASP A 18 -29.21 2.99 19.53
C ASP A 18 -29.42 1.48 19.31
N LEU A 19 -30.34 1.11 18.43
CA LEU A 19 -30.61 -0.29 18.09
C LEU A 19 -29.37 -0.95 17.47
N LEU A 20 -28.71 -0.26 16.53
CA LEU A 20 -27.47 -0.72 15.93
C LEU A 20 -26.38 -0.92 16.99
N GLN A 21 -26.17 0.05 17.87
CA GLN A 21 -25.16 -0.06 18.92
C GLN A 21 -25.44 -1.20 19.91
N ARG A 22 -26.71 -1.41 20.28
CA ARG A 22 -27.12 -2.53 21.17
C ARG A 22 -26.85 -3.87 20.50
N GLU A 23 -27.17 -4.01 19.23
CA GLU A 23 -26.93 -5.25 18.48
C GLU A 23 -25.43 -5.55 18.38
N LEU A 24 -24.60 -4.55 18.09
CA LEU A 24 -23.14 -4.69 18.08
C LEU A 24 -22.58 -5.11 19.43
N LYS A 25 -23.02 -4.47 20.52
CA LYS A 25 -22.62 -4.85 21.91
C LYS A 25 -23.07 -6.26 22.25
N ARG A 26 -24.30 -6.65 21.91
CA ARG A 26 -24.84 -7.99 22.15
C ARG A 26 -24.02 -9.09 21.47
N ASN A 27 -23.47 -8.79 20.31
CA ASN A 27 -22.62 -9.71 19.55
C ASN A 27 -21.13 -9.62 19.94
N GLY A 28 -20.79 -8.94 21.03
CA GLY A 28 -19.45 -8.94 21.61
C GLY A 28 -18.43 -8.04 20.92
N PHE A 29 -18.85 -7.07 20.09
CA PHE A 29 -17.93 -6.09 19.54
C PHE A 29 -17.45 -5.13 20.64
N ASN A 30 -16.15 -4.90 20.67
CA ASN A 30 -15.51 -3.84 21.46
C ASN A 30 -15.27 -2.64 20.54
N PHE A 31 -15.97 -1.53 20.76
CA PHE A 31 -15.93 -0.41 19.82
C PHE A 31 -16.22 0.95 20.47
N THR A 32 -15.75 2.00 19.80
CA THR A 32 -16.24 3.37 19.94
C THR A 32 -17.08 3.70 18.71
N ALA A 33 -18.30 4.22 18.93
CA ALA A 33 -19.14 4.69 17.85
C ALA A 33 -19.14 6.22 17.79
N GLN A 34 -19.09 6.78 16.59
CA GLN A 34 -19.44 8.16 16.32
C GLN A 34 -20.70 8.17 15.44
N ILE A 35 -21.73 8.89 15.86
CA ILE A 35 -23.00 9.03 15.12
C ILE A 35 -22.97 10.40 14.45
N VAL A 36 -23.38 10.45 13.19
CA VAL A 36 -23.47 11.68 12.39
C VAL A 36 -24.74 11.66 11.54
N GLU A 37 -25.38 12.82 11.41
CA GLU A 37 -26.65 12.99 10.70
C GLU A 37 -26.52 13.87 9.46
N THR A 38 -25.47 14.75 9.43
CA THR A 38 -25.27 15.69 8.35
C THR A 38 -24.04 15.34 7.52
N ARG A 39 -24.06 15.83 6.28
CA ARG A 39 -22.95 15.64 5.36
C ARG A 39 -21.64 16.22 5.90
N GLU A 40 -21.69 17.42 6.47
CA GLU A 40 -20.51 18.13 7.01
C GLU A 40 -19.91 17.36 8.20
N ALA A 41 -20.77 16.85 9.10
CA ALA A 41 -20.33 16.02 10.23
C ALA A 41 -19.73 14.69 9.74
N TYR A 42 -20.30 14.10 8.69
CA TYR A 42 -19.80 12.89 8.07
C TYR A 42 -18.41 13.08 7.45
N GLU A 43 -18.24 14.13 6.63
CA GLU A 43 -16.95 14.45 6.01
C GLU A 43 -15.88 14.73 7.08
N ALA A 44 -16.22 15.49 8.14
CA ALA A 44 -15.32 15.73 9.25
C ALA A 44 -14.96 14.44 10.05
N ALA A 45 -15.91 13.53 10.20
CA ALA A 45 -15.69 12.26 10.89
C ALA A 45 -14.76 11.33 10.08
N LEU A 46 -14.88 11.29 8.76
CA LEU A 46 -13.97 10.50 7.92
C LEU A 46 -12.50 10.89 8.13
N GLU A 47 -12.22 12.18 8.28
CA GLU A 47 -10.85 12.67 8.48
C GLU A 47 -10.37 12.52 9.94
N LYS A 48 -11.19 12.93 10.91
CA LYS A 48 -10.78 13.05 12.31
C LYS A 48 -10.96 11.77 13.11
N PHE A 49 -12.06 11.07 12.90
CA PHE A 49 -12.37 9.83 13.60
C PHE A 49 -11.67 8.63 12.96
N ASN A 50 -11.43 8.67 11.63
CA ASN A 50 -10.77 7.63 10.85
C ASN A 50 -11.39 6.25 11.12
N PRO A 51 -12.63 6.00 10.72
CA PRO A 51 -13.38 4.80 11.08
C PRO A 51 -12.79 3.54 10.43
N ASP A 52 -12.91 2.42 11.16
CA ASP A 52 -12.55 1.09 10.66
C ASP A 52 -13.67 0.49 9.80
N ILE A 53 -14.93 0.93 10.04
CA ILE A 53 -16.11 0.58 9.26
C ILE A 53 -17.17 1.67 9.35
N ILE A 54 -17.96 1.80 8.29
CA ILE A 54 -19.10 2.74 8.22
C ILE A 54 -20.40 1.96 8.07
N LEU A 55 -21.37 2.27 8.94
CA LEU A 55 -22.73 1.79 8.86
C LEU A 55 -23.62 2.99 8.53
N SER A 56 -24.29 2.99 7.38
CA SER A 56 -25.06 4.14 6.93
C SER A 56 -26.51 3.75 6.66
N ASP A 57 -27.46 4.52 7.17
CA ASP A 57 -28.80 4.43 6.62
C ASP A 57 -28.80 4.80 5.13
N TYR A 58 -29.72 4.19 4.41
CA TYR A 58 -29.96 4.49 3.00
C TYR A 58 -30.68 5.83 2.82
N SER A 59 -31.68 6.12 3.66
CA SER A 59 -32.62 7.24 3.52
C SER A 59 -32.38 8.31 4.59
N LEU A 60 -31.44 9.18 4.36
CA LEU A 60 -31.15 10.32 5.25
C LEU A 60 -31.82 11.59 4.69
N PRO A 61 -32.32 12.52 5.52
CA PRO A 61 -32.99 13.73 5.07
C PRO A 61 -32.09 14.69 4.28
N ALA A 62 -30.85 14.82 4.69
CA ALA A 62 -29.91 15.80 4.12
C ALA A 62 -29.08 15.24 2.96
N PHE A 63 -28.82 13.95 2.95
CA PHE A 63 -28.10 13.25 1.89
C PHE A 63 -28.41 11.75 2.00
N ASN A 64 -28.22 10.97 0.96
CA ASN A 64 -28.52 9.54 1.00
C ASN A 64 -27.26 8.67 1.14
N GLY A 65 -27.45 7.40 1.49
CA GLY A 65 -26.35 6.45 1.66
C GLY A 65 -25.45 6.31 0.42
N VAL A 66 -25.97 6.53 -0.79
CA VAL A 66 -25.17 6.51 -2.03
C VAL A 66 -24.25 7.71 -2.11
N VAL A 67 -24.71 8.89 -1.69
CA VAL A 67 -23.86 10.09 -1.61
C VAL A 67 -22.80 9.91 -0.53
N ALA A 68 -23.16 9.38 0.65
CA ALA A 68 -22.21 9.05 1.70
C ALA A 68 -21.13 8.09 1.18
N PHE A 69 -21.50 7.05 0.45
CA PHE A 69 -20.57 6.13 -0.17
C PHE A 69 -19.65 6.83 -1.18
N THR A 70 -20.17 7.72 -2.02
CA THR A 70 -19.38 8.47 -3.01
C THR A 70 -18.32 9.36 -2.35
N ILE A 71 -18.68 10.01 -1.23
CA ILE A 71 -17.77 10.83 -0.43
C ILE A 71 -16.65 9.93 0.16
N LYS A 72 -17.04 8.82 0.78
CA LYS A 72 -16.11 7.83 1.34
C LYS A 72 -15.11 7.31 0.30
N GLN A 73 -15.55 7.02 -0.90
CA GLN A 73 -14.68 6.52 -1.98
C GLN A 73 -13.53 7.46 -2.31
N LYS A 74 -13.71 8.77 -2.11
CA LYS A 74 -12.67 9.78 -2.38
C LYS A 74 -11.70 9.96 -1.21
N SER A 75 -12.19 9.90 0.02
CA SER A 75 -11.41 10.22 1.23
C SER A 75 -10.86 9.00 1.96
N SER A 76 -11.61 7.89 1.96
CA SER A 76 -11.27 6.66 2.69
C SER A 76 -11.65 5.42 1.86
N PRO A 77 -11.03 5.20 0.68
CA PRO A 77 -11.45 4.16 -0.26
C PRO A 77 -11.43 2.75 0.31
N ASP A 78 -10.55 2.46 1.26
CA ASP A 78 -10.35 1.13 1.83
C ASP A 78 -11.25 0.84 3.04
N THR A 79 -11.93 1.85 3.60
CA THR A 79 -12.85 1.65 4.73
C THR A 79 -14.11 0.94 4.23
N PRO A 80 -14.50 -0.23 4.78
CA PRO A 80 -15.73 -0.91 4.39
C PRO A 80 -16.96 -0.07 4.74
N PHE A 81 -17.96 -0.16 3.85
CA PHE A 81 -19.20 0.60 3.94
C PHE A 81 -20.40 -0.32 3.79
N ILE A 82 -21.21 -0.42 4.83
CA ILE A 82 -22.43 -1.23 4.86
C ILE A 82 -23.65 -0.33 4.96
N ILE A 83 -24.61 -0.51 4.07
CA ILE A 83 -25.90 0.15 4.17
C ILE A 83 -26.80 -0.66 5.11
N VAL A 84 -27.46 0.04 6.03
CA VAL A 84 -28.46 -0.54 6.95
C VAL A 84 -29.78 0.20 6.74
N SER A 85 -30.79 -0.46 6.17
CA SER A 85 -32.04 0.21 5.79
C SER A 85 -33.27 -0.56 6.25
N GLY A 86 -34.36 0.16 6.51
CA GLY A 86 -35.64 -0.43 6.84
C GLY A 86 -36.29 -1.18 5.67
N THR A 87 -36.20 -0.62 4.46
CA THR A 87 -36.82 -1.21 3.26
C THR A 87 -35.96 -0.91 2.04
N ILE A 88 -35.23 -1.90 1.56
CA ILE A 88 -34.57 -1.84 0.24
C ILE A 88 -35.15 -2.99 -0.59
N GLY A 89 -35.71 -2.68 -1.78
CA GLY A 89 -36.11 -3.69 -2.73
C GLY A 89 -34.90 -4.45 -3.29
N GLU A 90 -35.07 -5.70 -3.70
CA GLU A 90 -33.99 -6.55 -4.21
C GLU A 90 -33.23 -5.90 -5.36
N GLU A 91 -33.91 -5.23 -6.29
CA GLU A 91 -33.26 -4.54 -7.42
C GLU A 91 -32.28 -3.46 -6.98
N LYS A 92 -32.66 -2.63 -6.00
CA LYS A 92 -31.78 -1.59 -5.43
C LYS A 92 -30.60 -2.18 -4.68
N SER A 93 -30.80 -3.27 -3.97
CA SER A 93 -29.72 -3.98 -3.27
C SER A 93 -28.64 -4.45 -4.23
N ILE A 94 -29.02 -4.98 -5.38
CA ILE A 94 -28.11 -5.43 -6.44
C ILE A 94 -27.35 -4.23 -7.04
N GLU A 95 -28.01 -3.11 -7.29
CA GLU A 95 -27.37 -1.89 -7.80
C GLU A 95 -26.34 -1.32 -6.81
N LEU A 96 -26.64 -1.33 -5.52
CA LEU A 96 -25.73 -0.88 -4.46
C LEU A 96 -24.45 -1.71 -4.42
N ILE A 97 -24.56 -3.03 -4.47
CA ILE A 97 -23.40 -3.91 -4.52
C ILE A 97 -22.57 -3.68 -5.80
N LYS A 98 -23.23 -3.53 -6.96
CA LYS A 98 -22.55 -3.22 -8.23
C LYS A 98 -21.83 -1.87 -8.20
N SER A 99 -22.31 -0.90 -7.43
CA SER A 99 -21.64 0.40 -7.24
C SER A 99 -20.39 0.33 -6.35
N GLY A 100 -20.12 -0.83 -5.74
CA GLY A 100 -18.94 -1.06 -4.90
C GLY A 100 -19.18 -0.91 -3.40
N ILE A 101 -20.44 -0.77 -2.96
CA ILE A 101 -20.79 -0.84 -1.55
C ILE A 101 -20.47 -2.24 -1.03
N THR A 102 -19.84 -2.33 0.13
CA THR A 102 -19.29 -3.59 0.66
C THR A 102 -20.40 -4.61 0.91
N ASP A 103 -21.50 -4.17 1.55
CA ASP A 103 -22.67 -5.02 1.82
C ASP A 103 -23.89 -4.15 2.21
N TYR A 104 -25.05 -4.80 2.42
CA TYR A 104 -26.23 -4.17 2.97
C TYR A 104 -26.87 -5.07 4.03
N ALA A 105 -27.61 -4.48 4.98
CA ALA A 105 -28.39 -5.19 5.98
C ALA A 105 -29.78 -4.52 6.13
N LEU A 106 -30.78 -5.30 6.52
CA LEU A 106 -32.11 -4.79 6.82
C LEU A 106 -32.20 -4.49 8.32
N LYS A 107 -32.78 -3.34 8.69
CA LYS A 107 -33.04 -2.96 10.10
C LYS A 107 -33.93 -3.98 10.81
N GLU A 108 -34.82 -4.66 10.08
CA GLU A 108 -35.66 -5.75 10.60
C GLU A 108 -34.87 -7.05 10.88
N ASN A 109 -33.64 -7.18 10.31
CA ASN A 109 -32.85 -8.39 10.39
C ASN A 109 -31.38 -8.08 10.76
N LEU A 110 -31.16 -7.38 11.88
CA LEU A 110 -29.85 -6.94 12.32
C LEU A 110 -28.91 -8.09 12.73
N PHE A 111 -29.43 -9.29 13.02
CA PHE A 111 -28.58 -10.44 13.31
C PHE A 111 -27.70 -10.83 12.09
N SER A 112 -28.13 -10.47 10.88
CA SER A 112 -27.33 -10.67 9.67
C SER A 112 -26.16 -9.66 9.53
N LEU A 113 -26.17 -8.58 10.31
CA LEU A 113 -25.17 -7.51 10.23
C LEU A 113 -23.79 -7.98 10.76
N THR A 114 -23.78 -8.71 11.87
CA THR A 114 -22.55 -9.20 12.50
C THR A 114 -21.63 -9.98 11.55
N PRO A 115 -22.07 -11.04 10.87
CA PRO A 115 -21.21 -11.77 9.93
C PRO A 115 -20.74 -10.91 8.75
N LYS A 116 -21.55 -9.93 8.34
CA LYS A 116 -21.20 -8.99 7.25
C LYS A 116 -20.10 -8.04 7.70
N ILE A 117 -20.16 -7.50 8.90
CA ILE A 117 -19.12 -6.66 9.50
C ILE A 117 -17.80 -7.45 9.61
N ILE A 118 -17.84 -8.64 10.17
CA ILE A 118 -16.63 -9.47 10.34
C ILE A 118 -15.96 -9.75 8.99
N ARG A 119 -16.75 -10.13 7.98
CA ARG A 119 -16.24 -10.35 6.63
C ARG A 119 -15.65 -9.08 6.03
N ALA A 120 -16.39 -7.97 6.09
CA ALA A 120 -15.96 -6.69 5.53
C ALA A 120 -14.66 -6.17 6.14
N LEU A 121 -14.49 -6.29 7.46
CA LEU A 121 -13.26 -5.92 8.16
C LEU A 121 -12.09 -6.82 7.77
N LYS A 122 -12.33 -8.13 7.65
CA LYS A 122 -11.32 -9.08 7.21
C LYS A 122 -10.84 -8.78 5.79
N ASP A 123 -11.77 -8.62 4.85
CA ASP A 123 -11.45 -8.32 3.45
C ASP A 123 -10.67 -6.99 3.34
N ALA A 124 -11.07 -5.97 4.11
CA ALA A 124 -10.38 -4.69 4.15
C ALA A 124 -8.95 -4.81 4.74
N SER A 125 -8.75 -5.63 5.77
CA SER A 125 -7.40 -5.87 6.32
C SER A 125 -6.51 -6.58 5.31
N GLU A 126 -7.00 -7.60 4.63
CA GLU A 126 -6.24 -8.35 3.61
C GLU A 126 -5.82 -7.45 2.43
N ILE A 127 -6.72 -6.56 1.98
CA ILE A 127 -6.40 -5.58 0.93
C ILE A 127 -5.33 -4.60 1.41
N ARG A 128 -5.42 -4.11 2.65
CA ARG A 128 -4.45 -3.19 3.24
C ARG A 128 -3.07 -3.84 3.36
N ASP A 129 -3.01 -5.04 3.91
CA ASP A 129 -1.76 -5.79 4.11
C ASP A 129 -1.08 -6.08 2.76
N LYS A 130 -1.87 -6.47 1.76
CA LYS A 130 -1.36 -6.67 0.40
C LYS A 130 -0.75 -5.39 -0.18
N ARG A 131 -1.42 -4.24 -0.05
CA ARG A 131 -0.90 -2.95 -0.52
C ARG A 131 0.40 -2.54 0.16
N ILE A 132 0.48 -2.74 1.48
CA ILE A 132 1.70 -2.46 2.26
C ILE A 132 2.84 -3.32 1.72
N THR A 133 2.62 -4.63 1.59
CA THR A 133 3.63 -5.58 1.09
C THR A 133 4.07 -5.23 -0.34
N GLU A 134 3.14 -4.90 -1.23
CA GLU A 134 3.45 -4.49 -2.60
C GLU A 134 4.27 -3.19 -2.66
N ALA A 135 3.92 -2.20 -1.82
CA ALA A 135 4.67 -0.95 -1.73
C ALA A 135 6.10 -1.15 -1.21
N GLU A 136 6.27 -2.00 -0.19
CA GLU A 136 7.58 -2.37 0.34
C GLU A 136 8.43 -3.10 -0.70
N LEU A 137 7.84 -4.08 -1.40
CA LEU A 137 8.52 -4.83 -2.46
C LEU A 137 8.97 -3.90 -3.58
N LYS A 138 8.09 -2.99 -4.02
CA LYS A 138 8.42 -1.98 -5.04
C LYS A 138 9.59 -1.11 -4.59
N SER A 139 9.55 -0.59 -3.37
CA SER A 139 10.63 0.23 -2.81
C SER A 139 11.97 -0.53 -2.76
N LYS A 140 11.95 -1.80 -2.31
CA LYS A 140 13.14 -2.65 -2.28
C LYS A 140 13.69 -2.90 -3.70
N THR A 141 12.81 -3.18 -4.65
CA THR A 141 13.19 -3.42 -6.05
C THR A 141 13.83 -2.18 -6.68
N GLU A 142 13.26 -1.00 -6.48
CA GLU A 142 13.81 0.26 -6.97
C GLU A 142 15.22 0.54 -6.40
N LYS A 143 15.42 0.27 -5.10
CA LYS A 143 16.74 0.40 -4.46
C LYS A 143 17.77 -0.55 -5.08
N LEU A 144 17.40 -1.81 -5.30
CA LEU A 144 18.28 -2.80 -5.93
C LEU A 144 18.65 -2.41 -7.36
N LEU A 145 17.71 -1.96 -8.16
CA LEU A 145 17.96 -1.48 -9.52
C LEU A 145 18.90 -0.29 -9.54
N ARG A 146 18.74 0.65 -8.61
CA ARG A 146 19.64 1.81 -8.49
C ARG A 146 21.06 1.39 -8.14
N ILE A 147 21.23 0.43 -7.23
CA ILE A 147 22.55 -0.11 -6.87
C ILE A 147 23.18 -0.80 -8.09
N ALA A 148 22.44 -1.67 -8.78
CA ALA A 148 22.94 -2.36 -9.98
C ALA A 148 23.33 -1.39 -11.09
N PHE A 149 22.59 -0.31 -11.30
CA PHE A 149 22.92 0.74 -12.26
C PHE A 149 24.23 1.44 -11.89
N MET A 150 24.39 1.85 -10.62
CA MET A 150 25.61 2.53 -10.16
C MET A 150 26.83 1.60 -10.28
N GLN A 151 26.73 0.34 -9.88
CA GLN A 151 27.78 -0.64 -10.01
C GLN A 151 28.20 -0.87 -11.46
N SER A 152 27.21 -0.99 -12.37
CA SER A 152 27.47 -1.13 -13.80
C SER A 152 28.21 0.06 -14.39
N HIS A 153 27.90 1.27 -13.93
CA HIS A 153 28.60 2.48 -14.36
C HIS A 153 30.05 2.52 -13.84
N GLN A 154 30.26 2.13 -12.58
CA GLN A 154 31.60 2.08 -11.98
C GLN A 154 32.54 1.10 -12.71
N VAL A 155 32.03 -0.05 -13.17
CA VAL A 155 32.80 -1.03 -13.94
C VAL A 155 33.05 -0.53 -15.36
N ARG A 156 32.08 0.15 -15.98
CA ARG A 156 32.21 0.60 -17.38
C ARG A 156 33.32 1.58 -17.59
N VAL A 157 33.60 2.47 -16.65
CA VAL A 157 34.64 3.51 -16.78
C VAL A 157 36.04 2.90 -16.95
N PRO A 158 36.55 2.06 -16.05
CA PRO A 158 37.87 1.46 -16.23
C PRO A 158 37.95 0.53 -17.46
N VAL A 159 36.86 -0.18 -17.80
CA VAL A 159 36.81 -0.99 -19.03
C VAL A 159 36.90 -0.12 -20.27
N ALA A 160 36.23 1.00 -20.35
CA ALA A 160 36.32 1.94 -21.47
C ALA A 160 37.75 2.53 -21.58
N ASN A 161 38.41 2.82 -20.46
CA ASN A 161 39.80 3.27 -20.43
C ASN A 161 40.76 2.20 -20.99
N ILE A 162 40.59 0.94 -20.55
CA ILE A 162 41.40 -0.18 -21.08
C ILE A 162 41.21 -0.29 -22.59
N LEU A 163 39.99 -0.30 -23.09
CA LEU A 163 39.68 -0.40 -24.52
C LEU A 163 40.25 0.81 -25.30
N GLY A 164 40.17 2.01 -24.74
CA GLY A 164 40.70 3.23 -25.34
C GLY A 164 42.24 3.16 -25.45
N LEU A 165 42.91 2.75 -24.38
CA LEU A 165 44.38 2.60 -24.36
C LEU A 165 44.85 1.48 -25.29
N PHE A 166 44.11 0.38 -25.37
CA PHE A 166 44.39 -0.71 -26.29
C PHE A 166 44.37 -0.25 -27.76
N ASN A 167 43.43 0.63 -28.14
CA ASN A 167 43.35 1.20 -29.48
C ASN A 167 44.48 2.19 -29.82
N LEU A 168 45.20 2.69 -28.81
CA LEU A 168 46.34 3.59 -28.99
C LEU A 168 47.67 2.82 -29.09
N PHE A 169 47.69 1.52 -28.77
CA PHE A 169 48.89 0.71 -28.81
C PHE A 169 49.35 0.47 -30.26
N GLU A 170 50.62 0.76 -30.55
CA GLU A 170 51.20 0.57 -31.88
C GLU A 170 51.66 -0.88 -32.04
N PHE A 171 50.80 -1.75 -32.56
CA PHE A 171 51.10 -3.17 -32.76
C PHE A 171 52.13 -3.41 -33.87
N ASP A 172 52.15 -2.58 -34.89
CA ASP A 172 53.06 -2.68 -36.01
C ASP A 172 54.48 -2.20 -35.67
N ASN A 173 54.63 -1.45 -34.55
CA ASN A 173 55.89 -0.99 -34.01
C ASN A 173 55.99 -1.24 -32.51
N PRO A 174 56.28 -2.48 -32.08
CA PRO A 174 56.32 -2.83 -30.65
C PRO A 174 57.35 -2.04 -29.83
N ALA A 175 58.41 -1.53 -30.47
CA ALA A 175 59.46 -0.73 -29.83
C ALA A 175 59.10 0.78 -29.75
N ALA A 176 57.92 1.19 -30.17
CA ALA A 176 57.50 2.59 -30.10
C ALA A 176 57.58 3.09 -28.64
N PRO A 177 58.19 4.25 -28.37
CA PRO A 177 58.35 4.79 -27.00
C PRO A 177 57.04 4.95 -26.27
N ILE A 178 55.94 5.24 -27.00
CA ILE A 178 54.61 5.42 -26.45
C ILE A 178 54.03 4.12 -25.85
N ASN A 179 54.37 2.95 -26.39
CA ASN A 179 53.86 1.65 -25.93
C ASN A 179 54.21 1.36 -24.48
N GLY A 180 55.40 1.77 -24.00
CA GLY A 180 55.80 1.64 -22.61
C GLY A 180 54.87 2.42 -21.66
N THR A 181 54.48 3.64 -22.07
CA THR A 181 53.55 4.46 -21.31
C THR A 181 52.12 3.86 -21.32
N ILE A 182 51.69 3.38 -22.50
CA ILE A 182 50.37 2.76 -22.65
C ILE A 182 50.26 1.49 -21.80
N LEU A 183 51.30 0.65 -21.75
CA LEU A 183 51.29 -0.56 -20.90
C LEU A 183 51.20 -0.25 -19.41
N ASN A 184 51.86 0.80 -18.93
CA ASN A 184 51.72 1.24 -17.55
C ASN A 184 50.28 1.74 -17.26
N MET A 185 49.72 2.56 -18.15
CA MET A 185 48.33 3.04 -18.01
C MET A 185 47.28 1.90 -18.09
N LEU A 186 47.51 0.88 -18.93
CA LEU A 186 46.68 -0.33 -18.99
C LEU A 186 46.74 -1.11 -17.68
N LYS A 187 47.91 -1.24 -17.07
CA LYS A 187 48.07 -1.86 -15.76
C LYS A 187 47.28 -1.10 -14.70
N ASP A 188 47.46 0.22 -14.62
CA ASP A 188 46.76 1.05 -13.65
C ASP A 188 45.21 0.96 -13.82
N ALA A 189 44.73 0.92 -15.07
CA ALA A 189 43.32 0.76 -15.36
C ALA A 189 42.78 -0.63 -14.97
N ALA A 190 43.60 -1.68 -15.17
CA ALA A 190 43.24 -3.04 -14.73
C ALA A 190 43.22 -3.17 -13.21
N ASP A 191 44.21 -2.60 -12.51
CA ASP A 191 44.23 -2.56 -11.04
C ASP A 191 43.03 -1.77 -10.47
N SER A 192 42.64 -0.68 -11.11
CA SER A 192 41.43 0.10 -10.76
C SER A 192 40.15 -0.71 -10.94
N LEU A 193 40.06 -1.50 -12.03
CA LEU A 193 38.93 -2.38 -12.28
C LEU A 193 38.82 -3.47 -11.21
N ASP A 194 39.92 -4.12 -10.88
CA ASP A 194 39.97 -5.16 -9.85
C ASP A 194 39.52 -4.62 -8.49
N LYS A 195 40.03 -3.44 -8.10
CA LYS A 195 39.60 -2.76 -6.88
C LYS A 195 38.09 -2.46 -6.88
N THR A 196 37.53 -1.96 -8.00
CA THR A 196 36.12 -1.68 -8.15
C THR A 196 35.30 -2.94 -8.00
N ILE A 197 35.69 -4.05 -8.63
CA ILE A 197 35.02 -5.34 -8.51
C ILE A 197 35.06 -5.83 -7.06
N PHE A 198 36.20 -5.72 -6.39
CA PHE A 198 36.30 -6.10 -4.98
C PHE A 198 35.35 -5.31 -4.09
N GLU A 199 35.29 -3.99 -4.25
CA GLU A 199 34.34 -3.12 -3.50
C GLU A 199 32.87 -3.50 -3.77
N ILE A 200 32.50 -3.80 -5.01
CA ILE A 200 31.17 -4.26 -5.38
C ILE A 200 30.82 -5.57 -4.66
N VAL A 201 31.73 -6.53 -4.65
CA VAL A 201 31.49 -7.84 -4.00
C VAL A 201 31.34 -7.69 -2.49
N GLN A 202 32.16 -6.84 -1.85
CA GLN A 202 32.04 -6.58 -0.40
C GLN A 202 30.70 -5.92 -0.05
N ASN A 203 30.32 -4.85 -0.77
CA ASN A 203 29.06 -4.17 -0.57
C ASN A 203 27.84 -5.10 -0.79
N THR A 204 27.92 -6.02 -1.75
CA THR A 204 26.85 -6.98 -2.02
C THR A 204 26.69 -8.00 -0.87
N LYS A 205 27.80 -8.45 -0.28
CA LYS A 205 27.79 -9.36 0.89
C LYS A 205 27.20 -8.69 2.13
N GLU A 206 27.51 -7.42 2.39
CA GLU A 206 26.95 -6.65 3.50
C GLU A 206 25.42 -6.50 3.35
N ILE A 207 24.96 -6.19 2.12
CA ILE A 207 23.53 -6.08 1.82
C ILE A 207 22.83 -7.43 2.05
N GLY A 208 23.39 -8.53 1.61
CA GLY A 208 22.87 -9.89 1.85
C GLY A 208 22.72 -10.19 3.35
N SER A 209 23.74 -9.89 4.14
CA SER A 209 23.74 -10.12 5.59
C SER A 209 22.71 -9.27 6.36
N ILE A 210 22.38 -8.07 5.84
CA ILE A 210 21.34 -7.20 6.41
C ILE A 210 19.95 -7.73 6.08
N LEU A 211 19.75 -8.26 4.87
CA LEU A 211 18.47 -8.83 4.44
C LEU A 211 18.13 -10.10 5.24
N ASP A 212 19.09 -10.96 5.50
CA ASP A 212 18.90 -12.19 6.29
C ASP A 212 18.57 -11.91 7.75
N LYS A 213 19.09 -10.84 8.34
CA LYS A 213 18.80 -10.45 9.74
C LYS A 213 17.39 -9.87 9.94
N HIS A 214 16.72 -9.41 8.89
CA HIS A 214 15.34 -8.88 8.95
C HIS A 214 14.29 -9.94 8.55
N SER A 215 14.70 -11.15 8.21
CA SER A 215 13.83 -12.26 7.82
C SER A 215 13.69 -13.33 8.91
N ALA A 216 14.32 -13.13 10.06
CA ALA A 216 14.26 -13.95 11.27
C ALA A 216 13.50 -13.21 12.38
#